data_6dd3d16d804a085f91c2bfe6e2fb276b
#
_entry.id   6dd3d16d804a085f91c2bfe6e2fb276b
#
_cell.length_a   1.000
_cell.length_b   1.000
_cell.length_c   1.000
_cell.angle_alpha   90.00
_cell.angle_beta   90.00
_cell.angle_gamma   90.00
#
_symmetry.space_group_name_H-M   'P 1'
#
loop_
_entity.id
_entity.type
_entity.pdbx_description
1 polymer ?
#
loop_
_entity_poly.entity_id
_entity_poly.type
_entity_poly.pdbx_seq_one_letter_code
_entity_poly.pdbx_strand_id
1 'polypeptide(L)'
;AADINSVRVRAKADPIVASQVSIEYILDERARELFAEEFRKTELTRIAFIMAEKGLNGYSLENFSEKNFWYDRTVAKNEFYKAGDILWGTNVFKISPFHVLWPIPANAIDSNQGGTINQNKGYIGYEKNIPPLTAIDDQQ
;
A
#
# COMPACT_ATOMS: atom_id res chain seq x y z
N ALA A 1 -11.98 19.91 8.97
CA ALA A 1 -11.21 21.11 8.55
C ALA A 1 -10.45 21.76 9.70
N ALA A 2 -11.05 21.89 10.90
CA ALA A 2 -10.43 22.62 12.02
C ALA A 2 -9.02 22.10 12.35
N ASP A 3 -8.86 20.80 12.56
CA ASP A 3 -7.57 20.19 12.91
C ASP A 3 -6.53 20.37 11.80
N ILE A 4 -6.94 20.24 10.53
CA ILE A 4 -6.06 20.49 9.39
C ILE A 4 -5.64 21.96 9.35
N ASN A 5 -6.57 22.87 9.58
CA ASN A 5 -6.28 24.31 9.59
C ASN A 5 -5.35 24.73 10.73
N SER A 6 -5.39 24.06 11.87
CA SER A 6 -4.43 24.33 12.95
C SER A 6 -2.98 24.05 12.53
N VAL A 7 -2.77 22.98 11.77
CA VAL A 7 -1.47 22.63 11.17
C VAL A 7 -1.07 23.64 10.10
N ARG A 8 -1.98 23.94 9.17
CA ARG A 8 -1.76 24.88 8.06
C ARG A 8 -1.41 26.30 8.52
N VAL A 9 -2.10 26.80 9.55
CA VAL A 9 -1.81 28.13 10.13
C VAL A 9 -0.39 28.16 10.69
N ARG A 10 0.04 27.10 11.39
CA ARG A 10 1.42 26.99 11.87
C ARG A 10 2.43 27.04 10.71
N ALA A 11 2.12 26.40 9.60
CA ALA A 11 2.95 26.40 8.39
C ALA A 11 2.77 27.67 7.53
N LYS A 12 1.99 28.65 7.96
CA LYS A 12 1.64 29.89 7.21
C LYS A 12 1.00 29.58 5.84
N ALA A 13 0.23 28.50 5.75
CA ALA A 13 -0.51 28.11 4.56
C ALA A 13 -1.98 28.53 4.69
N ASP A 14 -2.63 28.80 3.56
CA ASP A 14 -4.03 29.21 3.53
C ASP A 14 -4.95 28.14 4.13
N PRO A 15 -5.96 28.53 4.92
CA PRO A 15 -6.93 27.59 5.46
C PRO A 15 -7.81 26.97 4.38
N ILE A 16 -8.39 25.82 4.68
CA ILE A 16 -9.33 25.12 3.81
C ILE A 16 -10.72 25.06 4.44
N VAL A 17 -11.73 24.87 3.58
CA VAL A 17 -13.11 24.67 4.00
C VAL A 17 -13.46 23.19 4.11
N ALA A 18 -14.51 22.85 4.84
CA ALA A 18 -14.90 21.45 5.11
C ALA A 18 -15.16 20.65 3.83
N SER A 19 -15.69 21.27 2.77
CA SER A 19 -15.96 20.62 1.48
C SER A 19 -14.70 20.19 0.72
N GLN A 20 -13.54 20.74 1.07
CA GLN A 20 -12.26 20.37 0.46
C GLN A 20 -11.58 19.17 1.16
N VAL A 21 -12.11 18.75 2.32
CA VAL A 21 -11.52 17.65 3.10
C VAL A 21 -11.95 16.33 2.50
N SER A 22 -11.00 15.59 1.94
CA SER A 22 -11.14 14.21 1.50
C SER A 22 -10.03 13.36 2.08
N ILE A 23 -10.11 12.04 1.91
CA ILE A 23 -9.01 11.12 2.29
C ILE A 23 -7.75 11.48 1.52
N GLU A 24 -7.86 11.74 0.24
CA GLU A 24 -6.76 12.13 -0.64
C GLU A 24 -6.12 13.44 -0.16
N TYR A 25 -6.94 14.43 0.22
CA TYR A 25 -6.43 15.70 0.75
C TYR A 25 -5.67 15.49 2.06
N ILE A 26 -6.23 14.71 2.99
CA ILE A 26 -5.56 14.38 4.27
C ILE A 26 -4.23 13.68 4.01
N LEU A 27 -4.18 12.74 3.08
CA LEU A 27 -2.95 12.04 2.73
C LEU A 27 -1.91 12.96 2.08
N ASP A 28 -2.32 13.95 1.29
CA ASP A 28 -1.41 14.95 0.73
C ASP A 28 -0.86 15.89 1.81
N GLU A 29 -1.71 16.31 2.75
CA GLU A 29 -1.28 17.14 3.89
C GLU A 29 -0.29 16.39 4.77
N ARG A 30 -0.57 15.12 5.10
CA ARG A 30 0.36 14.25 5.84
C ARG A 30 1.70 14.09 5.11
N ALA A 31 1.69 13.98 3.78
CA ALA A 31 2.92 13.86 3.00
C ALA A 31 3.78 15.14 3.08
N ARG A 32 3.15 16.32 3.17
CA ARG A 32 3.86 17.59 3.34
C ARG A 32 4.42 17.76 4.75
N GLU A 33 3.59 17.46 5.77
CA GLU A 33 3.95 17.66 7.17
C GLU A 33 4.96 16.63 7.69
N LEU A 34 4.86 15.40 7.24
CA LEU A 34 5.65 14.26 7.73
C LEU A 34 6.69 13.80 6.70
N PHE A 35 7.15 14.71 5.85
CA PHE A 35 8.18 14.41 4.86
C PHE A 35 9.44 13.87 5.56
N ALA A 36 9.89 12.69 5.13
CA ALA A 36 11.02 11.95 5.72
C ALA A 36 10.81 11.44 7.17
N GLU A 37 9.65 11.68 7.79
CA GLU A 37 9.31 11.19 9.13
C GLU A 37 8.37 9.98 9.10
N GLU A 38 7.51 9.90 8.08
CA GLU A 38 6.53 8.81 7.94
C GLU A 38 6.95 7.78 6.88
N PHE A 39 6.80 6.50 7.20
CA PHE A 39 6.89 5.43 6.20
C PHE A 39 5.66 5.43 5.30
N ARG A 40 5.71 6.24 4.26
CA ARG A 40 4.59 6.50 3.35
C ARG A 40 3.97 5.25 2.75
N LYS A 41 4.78 4.26 2.37
CA LYS A 41 4.28 2.98 1.85
C LYS A 41 3.37 2.29 2.87
N THR A 42 3.79 2.22 4.13
CA THR A 42 3.01 1.56 5.19
C THR A 42 1.66 2.24 5.41
N GLU A 43 1.64 3.57 5.47
CA GLU A 43 0.39 4.31 5.65
C GLU A 43 -0.56 4.13 4.46
N LEU A 44 -0.07 4.24 3.23
CA LEU A 44 -0.88 4.01 2.03
C LEU A 44 -1.38 2.57 1.94
N THR A 45 -0.58 1.58 2.35
CA THR A 45 -0.99 0.18 2.42
C THR A 45 -2.10 -0.01 3.45
N ARG A 46 -1.97 0.60 4.64
CA ARG A 46 -3.02 0.56 5.68
C ARG A 46 -4.35 1.13 5.17
N ILE A 47 -4.31 2.28 4.51
CA ILE A 47 -5.51 2.89 3.90
C ILE A 47 -6.09 1.99 2.80
N ALA A 48 -5.23 1.39 1.97
CA ALA A 48 -5.68 0.48 0.92
C ALA A 48 -6.45 -0.72 1.49
N PHE A 49 -5.98 -1.30 2.60
CA PHE A 49 -6.71 -2.36 3.30
C PHE A 49 -8.06 -1.90 3.84
N ILE A 50 -8.12 -0.74 4.48
CA ILE A 50 -9.39 -0.19 5.01
C ILE A 50 -10.37 0.05 3.86
N MET A 51 -9.93 0.61 2.74
CA MET A 51 -10.79 0.87 1.59
C MET A 51 -11.29 -0.44 0.96
N ALA A 52 -10.43 -1.44 0.85
CA ALA A 52 -10.80 -2.75 0.33
C ALA A 52 -11.77 -3.51 1.25
N GLU A 53 -11.54 -3.48 2.56
CA GLU A 53 -12.45 -4.08 3.56
C GLU A 53 -13.84 -3.45 3.52
N LYS A 54 -13.92 -2.13 3.32
CA LYS A 54 -15.18 -1.38 3.24
C LYS A 54 -15.80 -1.35 1.84
N GLY A 55 -15.15 -1.94 0.84
CA GLY A 55 -15.62 -1.91 -0.56
C GLY A 55 -15.67 -0.50 -1.17
N LEU A 56 -14.88 0.45 -0.65
CA LEU A 56 -14.89 1.83 -1.10
C LEU A 56 -14.24 1.96 -2.49
N ASN A 57 -14.84 2.75 -3.35
CA ASN A 57 -14.35 3.03 -4.71
C ASN A 57 -14.11 1.76 -5.55
N GLY A 58 -14.83 0.67 -5.26
CA GLY A 58 -14.72 -0.61 -5.96
C GLY A 58 -13.43 -1.39 -5.67
N TYR A 59 -12.76 -1.09 -4.57
CA TYR A 59 -11.68 -1.94 -4.03
C TYR A 59 -12.26 -3.09 -3.21
N SER A 60 -11.59 -4.25 -3.23
CA SER A 60 -11.97 -5.41 -2.44
C SER A 60 -10.74 -6.19 -1.97
N LEU A 61 -10.89 -6.96 -0.90
CA LEU A 61 -9.83 -7.85 -0.43
C LEU A 61 -9.60 -9.03 -1.38
N GLU A 62 -10.63 -9.47 -2.11
CA GLU A 62 -10.55 -10.58 -3.04
C GLU A 62 -9.55 -10.32 -4.18
N ASN A 63 -9.57 -9.10 -4.74
CA ASN A 63 -8.69 -8.70 -5.84
C ASN A 63 -7.57 -7.74 -5.41
N PHE A 64 -7.23 -7.70 -4.12
CA PHE A 64 -6.32 -6.72 -3.53
C PHE A 64 -4.95 -6.65 -4.21
N SER A 65 -4.42 -7.79 -4.66
CA SER A 65 -3.15 -7.87 -5.40
C SER A 65 -3.25 -7.44 -6.86
N GLU A 66 -4.45 -7.20 -7.37
CA GLU A 66 -4.71 -6.81 -8.77
C GLU A 66 -5.18 -5.37 -8.89
N LYS A 67 -5.92 -4.88 -7.88
CA LYS A 67 -6.45 -3.52 -7.82
C LYS A 67 -6.51 -3.05 -6.37
N ASN A 68 -5.83 -1.95 -6.05
CA ASN A 68 -5.87 -1.36 -4.71
C ASN A 68 -5.54 0.13 -4.74
N PHE A 69 -5.97 0.83 -3.69
CA PHE A 69 -5.75 2.26 -3.52
C PHE A 69 -4.27 2.65 -3.47
N TRP A 70 -3.42 1.83 -2.86
CA TRP A 70 -1.98 2.10 -2.79
C TRP A 70 -1.37 2.26 -4.19
N TYR A 71 -1.69 1.33 -5.10
CA TYR A 71 -1.19 1.37 -6.48
C TYR A 71 -1.72 2.58 -7.23
N ASP A 72 -3.05 2.76 -7.25
CA ASP A 72 -3.70 3.85 -7.99
C ASP A 72 -3.18 5.21 -7.51
N ARG A 73 -3.05 5.39 -6.18
CA ARG A 73 -2.51 6.61 -5.59
C ARG A 73 -1.05 6.83 -5.93
N THR A 74 -0.22 5.78 -5.87
CA THR A 74 1.21 5.86 -6.19
C THR A 74 1.42 6.24 -7.64
N VAL A 75 0.69 5.63 -8.57
CA VAL A 75 0.77 5.94 -10.00
C VAL A 75 0.28 7.36 -10.29
N ALA A 76 -0.85 7.76 -9.70
CA ALA A 76 -1.44 9.10 -9.91
C ALA A 76 -0.54 10.25 -9.39
N LYS A 77 0.31 9.98 -8.39
CA LYS A 77 1.22 10.99 -7.79
C LYS A 77 2.68 10.83 -8.21
N ASN A 78 2.97 9.90 -9.11
CA ASN A 78 4.32 9.69 -9.61
C ASN A 78 4.66 10.71 -10.71
N GLU A 79 5.57 11.61 -10.41
CA GLU A 79 6.02 12.66 -11.33
C GLU A 79 7.37 12.36 -12.00
N PHE A 80 8.18 11.46 -11.39
CA PHE A 80 9.56 11.24 -11.81
C PHE A 80 9.73 10.10 -12.80
N TYR A 81 8.99 8.99 -12.62
CA TYR A 81 9.13 7.79 -13.42
C TYR A 81 7.78 7.34 -13.97
N LYS A 82 7.76 6.96 -15.23
CA LYS A 82 6.60 6.35 -15.90
C LYS A 82 6.88 4.86 -16.13
N ALA A 83 5.81 4.07 -16.24
CA ALA A 83 5.94 2.67 -16.59
C ALA A 83 6.70 2.52 -17.93
N GLY A 84 7.76 1.72 -17.93
CA GLY A 84 8.60 1.53 -19.09
C GLY A 84 9.84 2.43 -19.16
N ASP A 85 9.97 3.47 -18.34
CA ASP A 85 11.17 4.28 -18.27
C ASP A 85 12.36 3.43 -17.81
N ILE A 86 13.53 3.70 -18.39
CA ILE A 86 14.77 3.04 -18.00
C ILE A 86 15.31 3.72 -16.73
N LEU A 87 15.41 2.99 -15.64
CA LEU A 87 15.96 3.48 -14.38
C LEU A 87 17.48 3.48 -14.37
N TRP A 88 18.06 2.34 -14.75
CA TRP A 88 19.49 2.14 -14.74
C TRP A 88 19.87 0.92 -15.59
N GLY A 89 20.84 1.09 -16.50
CA GLY A 89 21.24 0.02 -17.42
C GLY A 89 20.06 -0.42 -18.30
N THR A 90 19.65 -1.68 -18.16
CA THR A 90 18.48 -2.26 -18.85
C THR A 90 17.25 -2.39 -17.97
N ASN A 91 17.33 -1.92 -16.71
CA ASN A 91 16.23 -2.04 -15.77
C ASN A 91 15.16 -0.99 -16.07
N VAL A 92 13.96 -1.43 -16.38
CA VAL A 92 12.80 -0.56 -16.59
C VAL A 92 12.03 -0.33 -15.30
N PHE A 93 11.45 0.86 -15.17
CA PHE A 93 10.51 1.16 -14.09
C PHE A 93 9.26 0.29 -14.25
N LYS A 94 8.98 -0.53 -13.25
CA LYS A 94 7.83 -1.40 -13.22
C LYS A 94 7.25 -1.46 -11.84
N ILE A 95 6.05 -0.91 -11.67
CA ILE A 95 5.25 -1.05 -10.47
C ILE A 95 3.98 -1.83 -10.81
N SER A 96 3.50 -2.63 -9.89
CA SER A 96 2.28 -3.43 -10.06
C SER A 96 1.46 -3.39 -8.76
N PRO A 97 0.14 -3.60 -8.81
CA PRO A 97 -0.71 -3.55 -7.62
C PRO A 97 -0.26 -4.48 -6.49
N PHE A 98 0.27 -5.66 -6.81
CA PHE A 98 0.72 -6.62 -5.80
C PHE A 98 1.92 -6.12 -4.96
N HIS A 99 2.66 -5.09 -5.43
CA HIS A 99 3.73 -4.46 -4.64
C HIS A 99 3.21 -3.70 -3.41
N VAL A 100 1.91 -3.61 -3.22
CA VAL A 100 1.30 -3.14 -1.96
C VAL A 100 1.78 -3.97 -0.76
N LEU A 101 1.99 -5.25 -0.96
CA LEU A 101 2.63 -6.15 0.00
C LEU A 101 4.11 -6.35 -0.32
N TRP A 102 4.89 -6.73 0.67
CA TRP A 102 6.27 -7.15 0.48
C TRP A 102 6.32 -8.65 0.15
N PRO A 103 7.32 -9.12 -0.61
CA PRO A 103 7.55 -10.55 -0.74
C PRO A 103 7.94 -11.15 0.61
N ILE A 104 7.47 -12.37 0.87
CA ILE A 104 8.03 -13.16 1.97
C ILE A 104 9.42 -13.62 1.52
N PRO A 105 10.50 -13.34 2.26
CA PRO A 105 11.85 -13.75 1.87
C PRO A 105 11.96 -15.28 1.68
N ALA A 106 12.62 -15.70 0.62
CA ALA A 106 12.73 -17.13 0.29
C ALA A 106 13.36 -17.93 1.44
N ASN A 107 14.38 -17.38 2.11
CA ASN A 107 14.99 -18.03 3.25
C ASN A 107 14.04 -18.21 4.45
N ALA A 108 13.07 -17.32 4.62
CA ALA A 108 12.05 -17.50 5.66
C ALA A 108 11.08 -18.63 5.32
N ILE A 109 10.75 -18.79 4.03
CA ILE A 109 9.92 -19.90 3.54
C ILE A 109 10.67 -21.23 3.65
N ASP A 110 11.91 -21.27 3.15
CA ASP A 110 12.69 -22.50 3.02
C ASP A 110 13.20 -23.04 4.37
N SER A 111 13.50 -22.14 5.34
CA SER A 111 13.98 -22.55 6.66
C SER A 111 12.87 -22.86 7.67
N ASN A 112 11.62 -22.62 7.32
CA ASN A 112 10.51 -22.90 8.23
C ASN A 112 10.24 -24.41 8.31
N GLN A 113 10.36 -24.98 9.52
CA GLN A 113 10.14 -26.40 9.78
C GLN A 113 8.78 -26.67 10.46
N GLY A 114 8.08 -25.60 10.87
CA GLY A 114 6.83 -25.71 11.62
C GLY A 114 5.56 -25.76 10.76
N GLY A 115 5.70 -25.62 9.43
CA GLY A 115 4.55 -25.59 8.52
C GLY A 115 4.90 -24.94 7.19
N THR A 116 3.90 -24.71 6.35
CA THR A 116 4.09 -24.04 5.05
C THR A 116 3.79 -22.54 5.17
N ILE A 117 4.74 -21.71 4.76
CA ILE A 117 4.54 -20.27 4.62
C ILE A 117 4.21 -19.97 3.16
N ASN A 118 3.02 -19.46 2.92
CA ASN A 118 2.57 -19.05 1.60
C ASN A 118 3.18 -17.71 1.18
N GLN A 119 3.54 -17.61 -0.10
CA GLN A 119 4.03 -16.36 -0.69
C GLN A 119 2.87 -15.42 -1.03
N ASN A 120 3.09 -14.11 -0.97
CA ASN A 120 2.12 -13.12 -1.43
C ASN A 120 1.93 -13.20 -2.95
N LYS A 121 0.67 -13.06 -3.40
CA LYS A 121 0.29 -13.13 -4.81
C LYS A 121 1.11 -12.13 -5.65
N GLY A 122 1.60 -12.57 -6.78
CA GLY A 122 2.40 -11.80 -7.73
C GLY A 122 3.91 -11.97 -7.58
N TYR A 123 4.39 -12.57 -6.48
CA TYR A 123 5.80 -12.86 -6.28
C TYR A 123 6.18 -14.31 -6.65
N ILE A 124 7.44 -14.50 -6.98
CA ILE A 124 7.99 -15.84 -7.31
C ILE A 124 7.78 -16.78 -6.11
N GLY A 125 7.28 -17.97 -6.37
CA GLY A 125 6.95 -18.96 -5.36
C GLY A 125 5.47 -19.01 -4.99
N TYR A 126 4.66 -18.03 -5.41
CA TYR A 126 3.21 -18.03 -5.17
C TYR A 126 2.51 -19.28 -5.74
N GLU A 127 3.01 -19.80 -6.86
CA GLU A 127 2.50 -21.01 -7.51
C GLU A 127 2.64 -22.29 -6.66
N LYS A 128 3.44 -22.22 -5.60
CA LYS A 128 3.65 -23.32 -4.64
C LYS A 128 2.77 -23.20 -3.39
N ASN A 129 1.96 -22.16 -3.30
CA ASN A 129 1.10 -21.94 -2.17
C ASN A 129 0.10 -23.09 -1.98
N ILE A 130 -0.12 -23.45 -0.75
CA ILE A 130 -1.19 -24.36 -0.35
C ILE A 130 -2.45 -23.56 0.03
N PRO A 131 -3.65 -24.15 -0.08
CA PRO A 131 -4.88 -23.52 0.40
C PRO A 131 -4.73 -23.10 1.87
N PRO A 132 -5.31 -21.96 2.28
CA PRO A 132 -5.31 -21.56 3.68
C PRO A 132 -6.07 -22.58 4.53
N LEU A 133 -5.66 -22.74 5.77
CA LEU A 133 -6.40 -23.54 6.73
C LEU A 133 -7.80 -22.96 6.91
N THR A 134 -8.81 -23.80 6.87
CA THR A 134 -10.23 -23.40 7.02
C THR A 134 -10.68 -23.34 8.50
N ALA A 135 -9.85 -23.90 9.41
CA ALA A 135 -10.06 -23.84 10.85
C ALA A 135 -8.70 -23.69 11.54
N ILE A 136 -8.65 -22.92 12.61
CA ILE A 136 -7.53 -22.90 13.56
C ILE A 136 -7.76 -24.08 14.49
N ASP A 137 -6.83 -25.03 14.51
CA ASP A 137 -6.85 -26.10 15.52
C ASP A 137 -6.16 -25.56 16.78
N ASP A 138 -6.94 -25.08 17.72
CA ASP A 138 -6.47 -24.54 19.00
C ASP A 138 -6.08 -25.66 20.00
N GLN A 139 -6.02 -26.92 19.57
CA GLN A 139 -5.66 -28.07 20.39
C GLN A 139 -4.21 -28.49 20.18
N GLN A 140 -3.28 -27.65 20.61
CA GLN A 140 -1.91 -28.05 20.92
C GLN A 140 -1.52 -27.62 22.33
#